data_597e08de125bd0c98ea03f3b22b140d6
#
_entry.id   597e08de125bd0c98ea03f3b22b140d6
#
_cell.length_a   1.000
_cell.length_b   1.000
_cell.length_c   1.000
_cell.angle_alpha   90.00
_cell.angle_beta   90.00
_cell.angle_gamma   90.00
#
_symmetry.space_group_name_H-M   'P 1'
#
loop_
_entity.id
_entity.type
_entity.pdbx_description
1 polymer ?
#
loop_
_entity_poly.entity_id
_entity_poly.type
_entity_poly.pdbx_seq_one_letter_code
_entity_poly.pdbx_strand_id
1 'polypeptide(L)'
;MPTSNTGQEPSRVLVVEPHPTLRTVLVQRLRQDGHLTAAVGSAGEALDVCQEQSPDLLVSAELLERSSALRLAEQLRCPVIVLTARAGAEPVVGLLDDGADDVLRKPFGLEELAARCRTLLKRGHSGLQERVTVGPLEVHLLLRQVTLRDQPVELSPREFALLCALLMPPGLVRSRQELLRMAWPPFSGGPRS
;
A
#
# COMPACT_ATOMS: atom_id res chain seq x y z
N MET A 1 17.54 -13.26 -25.28
CA MET A 1 16.28 -14.02 -25.15
C MET A 1 15.48 -13.38 -24.02
N PRO A 2 14.38 -12.67 -24.31
CA PRO A 2 13.53 -12.17 -23.24
C PRO A 2 12.75 -13.36 -22.67
N THR A 3 12.90 -13.58 -21.37
CA THR A 3 12.14 -14.58 -20.62
C THR A 3 10.66 -14.18 -20.60
N SER A 4 9.85 -14.95 -21.29
CA SER A 4 8.41 -14.86 -21.36
C SER A 4 7.83 -14.89 -19.95
N ASN A 5 7.28 -13.77 -19.51
CA ASN A 5 6.51 -13.69 -18.25
C ASN A 5 5.15 -14.30 -18.51
N THR A 6 4.90 -15.41 -17.83
CA THR A 6 3.71 -16.25 -17.91
C THR A 6 2.47 -15.47 -17.45
N GLY A 7 1.54 -15.15 -18.38
CA GLY A 7 0.09 -15.09 -18.11
C GLY A 7 -0.49 -14.09 -17.09
N GLN A 8 0.28 -13.12 -16.60
CA GLN A 8 -0.21 -12.14 -15.65
C GLN A 8 -0.53 -10.82 -16.37
N GLU A 9 -1.73 -10.32 -16.23
CA GLU A 9 -2.09 -9.01 -16.79
C GLU A 9 -1.13 -7.92 -16.26
N PRO A 10 -0.75 -6.94 -17.10
CA PRO A 10 0.17 -5.89 -16.68
C PRO A 10 -0.46 -5.03 -15.58
N SER A 11 0.20 -4.92 -14.43
CA SER A 11 -0.27 -4.10 -13.32
C SER A 11 -0.25 -2.62 -13.66
N ARG A 12 -1.23 -1.88 -13.17
CA ARG A 12 -1.36 -0.43 -13.34
C ARG A 12 -0.66 0.29 -12.19
N VAL A 13 0.35 1.08 -12.50
CA VAL A 13 1.08 1.86 -11.50
C VAL A 13 0.87 3.35 -11.77
N LEU A 14 0.38 4.07 -10.77
CA LEU A 14 0.28 5.52 -10.81
C LEU A 14 1.49 6.15 -10.12
N VAL A 15 2.17 7.07 -10.81
CA VAL A 15 3.27 7.85 -10.27
C VAL A 15 2.82 9.29 -10.03
N VAL A 16 2.96 9.78 -8.80
CA VAL A 16 2.72 11.18 -8.44
C VAL A 16 4.05 11.80 -7.97
N GLU A 17 4.70 12.52 -8.87
CA GLU A 17 6.01 13.13 -8.62
C GLU A 17 6.05 14.53 -9.25
N PRO A 18 6.16 15.60 -8.45
CA PRO A 18 6.23 16.97 -8.97
C PRO A 18 7.42 17.22 -9.89
N HIS A 19 8.57 16.62 -9.58
CA HIS A 19 9.80 16.86 -10.35
C HIS A 19 9.76 16.13 -11.70
N PRO A 20 9.73 16.84 -12.85
CA PRO A 20 9.45 16.24 -14.16
C PRO A 20 10.51 15.22 -14.60
N THR A 21 11.79 15.48 -14.35
CA THR A 21 12.89 14.58 -14.72
C THR A 21 12.77 13.26 -13.95
N LEU A 22 12.58 13.31 -12.62
CA LEU A 22 12.42 12.11 -11.82
C LEU A 22 11.16 11.35 -12.23
N ARG A 23 10.04 12.03 -12.44
CA ARG A 23 8.80 11.45 -12.93
C ARG A 23 9.01 10.66 -14.24
N THR A 24 9.73 11.24 -15.21
CA THR A 24 10.04 10.56 -16.48
C THR A 24 10.87 9.29 -16.26
N VAL A 25 11.91 9.37 -15.42
CA VAL A 25 12.78 8.22 -15.12
C VAL A 25 12.01 7.09 -14.43
N LEU A 26 11.13 7.43 -13.48
CA LEU A 26 10.28 6.45 -12.80
C LEU A 26 9.35 5.73 -13.78
N VAL A 27 8.69 6.48 -14.67
CA VAL A 27 7.80 5.92 -15.70
C VAL A 27 8.55 4.99 -16.63
N GLN A 28 9.72 5.40 -17.13
CA GLN A 28 10.53 4.57 -18.02
C GLN A 28 10.90 3.25 -17.35
N ARG A 29 11.35 3.31 -16.10
CA ARG A 29 11.72 2.11 -15.35
C ARG A 29 10.55 1.16 -15.16
N LEU A 30 9.41 1.65 -14.68
CA LEU A 30 8.24 0.82 -14.42
C LEU A 30 7.66 0.20 -15.71
N ARG A 31 7.71 0.92 -16.84
CA ARG A 31 7.34 0.38 -18.15
C ARG A 31 8.29 -0.70 -18.64
N GLN A 32 9.59 -0.56 -18.39
CA GLN A 32 10.58 -1.61 -18.70
C GLN A 32 10.32 -2.89 -17.88
N ASP A 33 9.79 -2.75 -16.67
CA ASP A 33 9.38 -3.88 -15.83
C ASP A 33 8.02 -4.49 -16.25
N GLY A 34 7.37 -3.96 -17.29
CA GLY A 34 6.12 -4.50 -17.86
C GLY A 34 4.84 -3.93 -17.27
N HIS A 35 4.91 -2.84 -16.49
CA HIS A 35 3.73 -2.21 -15.88
C HIS A 35 3.10 -1.16 -16.81
N LEU A 36 1.76 -1.07 -16.78
CA LEU A 36 1.03 0.07 -17.34
C LEU A 36 1.20 1.25 -16.38
N THR A 37 1.86 2.33 -16.85
CA THR A 37 2.22 3.43 -15.97
C THR A 37 1.60 4.73 -16.45
N ALA A 38 0.79 5.36 -15.59
CA ALA A 38 0.37 6.75 -15.67
C ALA A 38 1.20 7.60 -14.71
N ALA A 39 1.42 8.88 -15.03
CA ALA A 39 2.20 9.75 -14.17
C ALA A 39 1.73 11.19 -14.24
N VAL A 40 1.64 11.82 -13.08
CA VAL A 40 1.14 13.18 -12.88
C VAL A 40 2.03 13.97 -11.92
N GLY A 41 1.87 15.30 -11.90
CA GLY A 41 2.65 16.18 -11.05
C GLY A 41 2.02 16.46 -9.69
N SER A 42 0.73 16.18 -9.52
CA SER A 42 -0.03 16.54 -8.32
C SER A 42 -1.08 15.49 -7.95
N ALA A 43 -1.56 15.53 -6.71
CA ALA A 43 -2.63 14.67 -6.23
C ALA A 43 -3.99 14.98 -6.91
N GLY A 44 -4.24 16.24 -7.25
CA GLY A 44 -5.46 16.61 -7.98
C GLY A 44 -5.53 15.94 -9.35
N GLU A 45 -4.45 16.06 -10.15
CA GLU A 45 -4.35 15.39 -11.45
C GLU A 45 -4.46 13.85 -11.32
N ALA A 46 -3.98 13.28 -10.21
CA ALA A 46 -4.06 11.85 -9.98
C ALA A 46 -5.51 11.36 -9.87
N LEU A 47 -6.37 12.11 -9.17
CA LEU A 47 -7.79 11.78 -9.06
C LEU A 47 -8.50 11.84 -10.42
N ASP A 48 -8.17 12.84 -11.24
CA ASP A 48 -8.75 12.99 -12.59
C ASP A 48 -8.38 11.81 -13.49
N VAL A 49 -7.12 11.38 -13.46
CA VAL A 49 -6.62 10.24 -14.25
C VAL A 49 -7.24 8.91 -13.81
N CYS A 50 -7.61 8.79 -12.54
CA CYS A 50 -8.13 7.54 -11.97
C CYS A 50 -9.67 7.44 -11.95
N GLN A 51 -10.41 8.38 -12.55
CA GLN A 51 -11.88 8.36 -12.58
C GLN A 51 -12.47 7.07 -13.15
N GLU A 52 -11.82 6.48 -14.16
CA GLU A 52 -12.32 5.28 -14.82
C GLU A 52 -11.73 3.98 -14.29
N GLN A 53 -10.51 4.01 -13.78
CA GLN A 53 -9.78 2.80 -13.36
C GLN A 53 -8.81 3.09 -12.23
N SER A 54 -9.00 2.41 -11.09
CA SER A 54 -8.05 2.49 -9.97
C SER A 54 -6.70 1.83 -10.30
N PRO A 55 -5.58 2.40 -9.84
CA PRO A 55 -4.28 1.77 -9.97
C PRO A 55 -4.14 0.58 -8.99
N ASP A 56 -3.27 -0.38 -9.35
CA ASP A 56 -2.89 -1.50 -8.49
C ASP A 56 -1.80 -1.09 -7.48
N LEU A 57 -1.11 0.03 -7.74
CA LEU A 57 -0.07 0.59 -6.88
C LEU A 57 0.08 2.09 -7.11
N LEU A 58 0.18 2.85 -6.04
CA LEU A 58 0.57 4.25 -6.05
C LEU A 58 2.04 4.40 -5.65
N VAL A 59 2.83 5.10 -6.46
CA VAL A 59 4.18 5.58 -6.11
C VAL A 59 4.11 7.09 -6.03
N SER A 60 4.13 7.66 -4.83
CA SER A 60 3.91 9.08 -4.62
C SER A 60 5.06 9.74 -3.90
N ALA A 61 5.51 10.90 -4.40
CA ALA A 61 6.33 11.77 -3.59
C ALA A 61 5.59 12.16 -2.31
N GLU A 62 6.33 12.39 -1.23
CA GLU A 62 5.79 13.04 -0.03
C GLU A 62 5.40 14.47 -0.43
N LEU A 63 4.11 14.68 -0.69
CA LEU A 63 3.56 15.98 -1.07
C LEU A 63 3.58 16.91 0.16
N LEU A 64 3.47 18.22 -0.07
CA LEU A 64 3.63 19.27 0.96
C LEU A 64 2.79 19.06 2.23
N GLU A 65 1.65 18.36 2.13
CA GLU A 65 0.88 17.90 3.28
C GLU A 65 1.20 16.43 3.57
N ARG A 66 1.70 16.16 4.77
CA ARG A 66 2.17 14.83 5.24
C ARG A 66 1.19 13.67 4.97
N SER A 67 -0.09 13.97 4.86
CA SER A 67 -1.14 12.97 4.63
C SER A 67 -1.69 12.93 3.21
N SER A 68 -1.21 13.75 2.27
CA SER A 68 -1.85 13.83 0.94
C SER A 68 -1.63 12.58 0.09
N ALA A 69 -0.43 11.98 0.14
CA ALA A 69 -0.15 10.70 -0.54
C ALA A 69 -1.00 9.56 0.05
N LEU A 70 -1.14 9.50 1.37
CA LEU A 70 -1.91 8.48 2.07
C LEU A 70 -3.41 8.63 1.85
N ARG A 71 -3.94 9.85 1.92
CA ARG A 71 -5.35 10.13 1.57
C ARG A 71 -5.65 9.77 0.12
N LEU A 72 -4.74 10.06 -0.80
CA LEU A 72 -4.88 9.68 -2.20
C LEU A 72 -4.93 8.14 -2.33
N ALA A 73 -4.05 7.41 -1.64
CA ALA A 73 -4.06 5.96 -1.63
C ALA A 73 -5.35 5.38 -1.04
N GLU A 74 -5.87 5.97 0.04
CA GLU A 74 -7.17 5.60 0.60
C GLU A 74 -8.32 5.82 -0.39
N GLN A 75 -8.35 6.97 -1.07
CA GLN A 75 -9.38 7.27 -2.08
C GLN A 75 -9.30 6.33 -3.28
N LEU A 76 -8.09 6.01 -3.73
CA LEU A 76 -7.84 5.09 -4.84
C LEU A 76 -7.92 3.62 -4.44
N ARG A 77 -7.98 3.33 -3.13
CA ARG A 77 -8.02 1.98 -2.56
C ARG A 77 -6.89 1.08 -3.05
N CYS A 78 -5.69 1.61 -3.12
CA CYS A 78 -4.51 0.88 -3.57
C CYS A 78 -3.34 1.04 -2.58
N PRO A 79 -2.40 0.08 -2.55
CA PRO A 79 -1.18 0.21 -1.77
C PRO A 79 -0.34 1.40 -2.25
N VAL A 80 0.47 1.97 -1.33
CA VAL A 80 1.29 3.14 -1.60
C VAL A 80 2.74 2.97 -1.17
N ILE A 81 3.67 3.34 -2.06
CA ILE A 81 5.07 3.62 -1.75
C ILE A 81 5.24 5.13 -1.66
N VAL A 82 5.64 5.64 -0.51
CA VAL A 82 5.93 7.07 -0.34
C VAL A 82 7.41 7.35 -0.57
N LEU A 83 7.71 8.27 -1.50
CA LEU A 83 9.06 8.75 -1.79
C LEU A 83 9.34 10.00 -0.96
N THR A 84 10.18 9.90 0.06
CA THR A 84 10.51 11.02 0.96
C THR A 84 11.93 11.54 0.78
N ALA A 85 12.12 12.86 0.90
CA ALA A 85 13.43 13.49 0.96
C ALA A 85 13.89 13.77 2.40
N ARG A 86 13.07 13.48 3.40
CA ARG A 86 13.40 13.75 4.81
C ARG A 86 14.52 12.85 5.30
N ALA A 87 15.44 13.43 6.05
CA ALA A 87 16.54 12.71 6.68
C ALA A 87 16.12 12.09 8.01
N GLY A 88 16.77 10.97 8.38
CA GLY A 88 16.53 10.28 9.65
C GLY A 88 15.57 9.09 9.53
N ALA A 89 15.46 8.32 10.60
CA ALA A 89 14.56 7.17 10.68
C ALA A 89 13.14 7.58 11.09
N GLU A 90 13.00 8.59 11.92
CA GLU A 90 11.74 9.03 12.49
C GLU A 90 10.67 9.41 11.44
N PRO A 91 10.98 10.15 10.36
CA PRO A 91 10.01 10.42 9.31
C PRO A 91 9.53 9.17 8.56
N VAL A 92 10.41 8.18 8.38
CA VAL A 92 10.07 6.90 7.74
C VAL A 92 9.11 6.11 8.60
N VAL A 93 9.41 5.98 9.91
CA VAL A 93 8.54 5.31 10.88
C VAL A 93 7.18 6.00 10.93
N GLY A 94 7.16 7.34 11.01
CA GLY A 94 5.91 8.08 11.05
C GLY A 94 5.04 7.88 9.80
N LEU A 95 5.62 7.80 8.60
CA LEU A 95 4.85 7.52 7.38
C LEU A 95 4.30 6.09 7.34
N LEU A 96 5.04 5.11 7.84
CA LEU A 96 4.57 3.73 7.95
C LEU A 96 3.46 3.60 8.99
N ASP A 97 3.61 4.25 10.16
CA ASP A 97 2.59 4.28 11.21
C ASP A 97 1.30 5.00 10.73
N ASP A 98 1.45 6.00 9.88
CA ASP A 98 0.34 6.75 9.26
C ASP A 98 -0.36 5.94 8.15
N GLY A 99 0.19 4.78 7.73
CA GLY A 99 -0.47 3.84 6.81
C GLY A 99 0.17 3.69 5.42
N ALA A 100 1.40 4.16 5.22
CA ALA A 100 2.15 3.81 4.01
C ALA A 100 2.49 2.32 4.01
N ASP A 101 2.35 1.65 2.87
CA ASP A 101 2.72 0.23 2.73
C ASP A 101 4.24 0.04 2.62
N ASP A 102 4.93 1.04 2.08
CA ASP A 102 6.38 1.14 2.08
C ASP A 102 6.84 2.60 1.95
N VAL A 103 8.06 2.88 2.39
CA VAL A 103 8.66 4.22 2.32
C VAL A 103 10.07 4.12 1.74
N LEU A 104 10.35 4.91 0.70
CA LEU A 104 11.63 4.94 0.04
C LEU A 104 12.26 6.34 0.13
N ARG A 105 13.48 6.41 0.66
CA ARG A 105 14.18 7.68 0.85
C ARG A 105 14.94 8.10 -0.40
N LYS A 106 14.79 9.36 -0.78
CA LYS A 106 15.62 10.02 -1.80
C LYS A 106 17.01 10.40 -1.20
N PRO A 107 18.13 10.13 -1.91
CA PRO A 107 18.22 9.45 -3.21
C PRO A 107 18.10 7.93 -3.08
N PHE A 108 17.50 7.27 -4.07
CA PHE A 108 17.33 5.82 -4.12
C PHE A 108 17.73 5.24 -5.48
N GLY A 109 18.02 3.95 -5.51
CA GLY A 109 18.26 3.22 -6.74
C GLY A 109 16.95 2.82 -7.43
N LEU A 110 16.91 2.89 -8.76
CA LEU A 110 15.73 2.47 -9.53
C LEU A 110 15.44 0.97 -9.36
N GLU A 111 16.49 0.16 -9.18
CA GLU A 111 16.36 -1.27 -8.89
C GLU A 111 15.68 -1.53 -7.54
N GLU A 112 15.99 -0.71 -6.54
CA GLU A 112 15.35 -0.81 -5.23
C GLU A 112 13.86 -0.49 -5.33
N LEU A 113 13.50 0.61 -5.98
CA LEU A 113 12.10 0.96 -6.22
C LEU A 113 11.37 -0.18 -6.95
N ALA A 114 11.96 -0.68 -8.05
CA ALA A 114 11.37 -1.76 -8.83
C ALA A 114 11.15 -3.04 -8.00
N ALA A 115 12.10 -3.39 -7.14
CA ALA A 115 11.97 -4.56 -6.25
C ALA A 115 10.81 -4.37 -5.23
N ARG A 116 10.65 -3.17 -4.67
CA ARG A 116 9.57 -2.83 -3.75
C ARG A 116 8.21 -2.84 -4.44
N CYS A 117 8.12 -2.24 -5.64
CA CYS A 117 6.90 -2.30 -6.47
C CYS A 117 6.49 -3.75 -6.74
N ARG A 118 7.43 -4.60 -7.19
CA ARG A 118 7.15 -6.02 -7.43
C ARG A 118 6.65 -6.74 -6.17
N THR A 119 7.19 -6.40 -5.01
CA THR A 119 6.78 -7.02 -3.75
C THR A 119 5.35 -6.65 -3.39
N LEU A 120 4.97 -5.39 -3.48
CA LEU A 120 3.61 -4.95 -3.19
C LEU A 120 2.61 -5.44 -4.24
N LEU A 121 2.96 -5.35 -5.52
CA LEU A 121 2.10 -5.84 -6.61
C LEU A 121 1.90 -7.36 -6.54
N LYS A 122 2.92 -8.14 -6.17
CA LYS A 122 2.74 -9.58 -5.93
C LYS A 122 1.77 -9.87 -4.79
N ARG A 123 1.76 -9.07 -3.74
CA ARG A 123 0.77 -9.18 -2.67
C ARG A 123 -0.63 -8.88 -3.21
N GLY A 124 -0.76 -7.88 -4.09
CA GLY A 124 -2.01 -7.52 -4.77
C GLY A 124 -2.51 -8.56 -5.78
N HIS A 125 -1.62 -9.21 -6.51
CA HIS A 125 -1.96 -10.22 -7.55
C HIS A 125 -2.00 -11.65 -7.02
N SER A 126 -1.50 -11.89 -5.82
CA SER A 126 -1.63 -13.19 -5.17
C SER A 126 -3.08 -13.40 -4.70
N GLY A 127 -4.04 -13.24 -5.58
CA GLY A 127 -5.48 -13.36 -5.34
C GLY A 127 -5.97 -14.67 -4.69
N LEU A 128 -5.03 -15.45 -4.14
CA LEU A 128 -5.30 -16.65 -3.33
C LEU A 128 -5.06 -16.42 -1.82
N GLN A 129 -4.48 -15.24 -1.39
CA GLN A 129 -4.30 -14.94 0.03
C GLN A 129 -4.94 -13.60 0.47
N GLU A 130 -5.53 -12.85 -0.44
CA GLU A 130 -6.20 -11.59 -0.11
C GLU A 130 -7.60 -11.77 0.44
N ARG A 131 -8.19 -12.92 0.18
CA ARG A 131 -9.48 -13.32 0.74
C ARG A 131 -9.27 -14.47 1.70
N VAL A 132 -9.49 -14.24 2.97
CA VAL A 132 -9.54 -15.27 4.01
C VAL A 132 -10.99 -15.62 4.21
N THR A 133 -11.34 -16.90 3.94
CA THR A 133 -12.70 -17.42 4.16
C THR A 133 -12.69 -18.40 5.33
N VAL A 134 -13.51 -18.12 6.32
CA VAL A 134 -13.70 -18.99 7.48
C VAL A 134 -15.21 -19.20 7.70
N GLY A 135 -15.73 -20.34 7.24
CA GLY A 135 -17.17 -20.59 7.23
C GLY A 135 -17.90 -19.53 6.39
N PRO A 136 -18.89 -18.83 6.95
CA PRO A 136 -19.64 -17.80 6.23
C PRO A 136 -18.95 -16.42 6.25
N LEU A 137 -17.78 -16.29 6.87
CA LEU A 137 -17.01 -15.07 6.98
C LEU A 137 -16.01 -14.97 5.82
N GLU A 138 -16.04 -13.88 5.08
CA GLU A 138 -15.05 -13.55 4.09
C GLU A 138 -14.37 -12.22 4.45
N VAL A 139 -13.04 -12.21 4.45
CA VAL A 139 -12.23 -11.03 4.76
C VAL A 139 -11.34 -10.71 3.57
N HIS A 140 -11.57 -9.58 2.96
CA HIS A 140 -10.71 -8.99 1.93
C HIS A 140 -9.62 -8.15 2.60
N LEU A 141 -8.41 -8.66 2.66
CA LEU A 141 -7.32 -8.02 3.41
C LEU A 141 -6.90 -6.68 2.79
N LEU A 142 -6.79 -6.61 1.46
CA LEU A 142 -6.39 -5.37 0.76
C LEU A 142 -7.51 -4.32 0.76
N LEU A 143 -8.73 -4.74 0.45
CA LEU A 143 -9.87 -3.83 0.42
C LEU A 143 -10.34 -3.44 1.83
N ARG A 144 -9.78 -4.09 2.86
CA ARG A 144 -10.21 -3.97 4.26
C ARG A 144 -11.73 -4.14 4.43
N GLN A 145 -12.31 -5.03 3.63
CA GLN A 145 -13.71 -5.34 3.62
C GLN A 145 -13.97 -6.69 4.28
N VAL A 146 -15.06 -6.75 5.00
CA VAL A 146 -15.53 -7.98 5.66
C VAL A 146 -16.97 -8.22 5.25
N THR A 147 -17.27 -9.46 4.85
CA THR A 147 -18.65 -9.89 4.64
C THR A 147 -18.94 -11.13 5.49
N LEU A 148 -20.15 -11.20 6.02
CA LEU A 148 -20.67 -12.34 6.74
C LEU A 148 -21.95 -12.79 6.03
N ARG A 149 -21.94 -14.00 5.44
CA ARG A 149 -23.06 -14.51 4.61
C ARG A 149 -23.46 -13.51 3.52
N ASP A 150 -22.47 -13.02 2.77
CA ASP A 150 -22.61 -12.01 1.69
C ASP A 150 -23.13 -10.63 2.14
N GLN A 151 -23.28 -10.39 3.45
CA GLN A 151 -23.66 -9.09 3.98
C GLN A 151 -22.41 -8.33 4.45
N PRO A 152 -22.21 -7.07 4.04
CA PRO A 152 -21.07 -6.28 4.47
C PRO A 152 -21.11 -6.02 5.97
N VAL A 153 -19.96 -6.16 6.62
CA VAL A 153 -19.76 -5.85 8.04
C VAL A 153 -18.80 -4.67 8.14
N GLU A 154 -19.27 -3.58 8.70
CA GLU A 154 -18.43 -2.40 8.96
C GLU A 154 -17.60 -2.64 10.22
N LEU A 155 -16.29 -2.58 10.09
CA LEU A 155 -15.32 -2.68 11.18
C LEU A 155 -14.49 -1.40 11.24
N SER A 156 -14.24 -0.92 12.45
CA SER A 156 -13.21 0.10 12.66
C SER A 156 -11.84 -0.45 12.26
N PRO A 157 -10.84 0.42 11.97
CA PRO A 157 -9.48 -0.02 11.65
C PRO A 157 -8.87 -0.97 12.70
N ARG A 158 -9.20 -0.77 13.96
CA ARG A 158 -8.71 -1.61 15.07
C ARG A 158 -9.38 -2.98 15.13
N GLU A 159 -10.69 -3.01 14.92
CA GLU A 159 -11.45 -4.27 14.85
C GLU A 159 -11.00 -5.10 13.65
N PHE A 160 -10.78 -4.46 12.51
CA PHE A 160 -10.24 -5.13 11.33
C PHE A 160 -8.83 -5.70 11.59
N ALA A 161 -7.92 -4.92 12.22
CA ALA A 161 -6.59 -5.39 12.58
C ALA A 161 -6.64 -6.57 13.55
N LEU A 162 -7.54 -6.54 14.54
CA LEU A 162 -7.76 -7.64 15.46
C LEU A 162 -8.29 -8.89 14.74
N LEU A 163 -9.25 -8.73 13.84
CA LEU A 163 -9.78 -9.82 13.03
C LEU A 163 -8.67 -10.48 12.19
N CYS A 164 -7.85 -9.69 11.51
CA CYS A 164 -6.71 -10.19 10.74
C CYS A 164 -5.71 -10.93 11.63
N ALA A 165 -5.40 -10.40 12.83
CA ALA A 165 -4.51 -11.04 13.77
C ALA A 165 -5.04 -12.40 14.28
N LEU A 166 -6.34 -12.58 14.35
CA LEU A 166 -6.99 -13.84 14.73
C LEU A 166 -7.02 -14.86 13.58
N LEU A 167 -7.13 -14.37 12.35
CA LEU A 167 -7.28 -15.23 11.16
C LEU A 167 -5.94 -15.69 10.57
N MET A 168 -4.84 -15.00 10.84
CA MET A 168 -3.55 -15.25 10.16
C MET A 168 -2.37 -15.42 11.12
N PRO A 169 -1.57 -16.49 10.99
CA PRO A 169 -1.87 -17.69 10.22
C PRO A 169 -2.97 -18.54 10.87
N PRO A 170 -3.74 -19.31 10.07
CA PRO A 170 -4.80 -20.15 10.59
C PRO A 170 -4.28 -21.19 11.59
N GLY A 171 -5.02 -21.42 12.65
CA GLY A 171 -4.70 -22.44 13.66
C GLY A 171 -3.65 -22.02 14.71
N LEU A 172 -3.13 -20.80 14.64
CA LEU A 172 -2.21 -20.30 15.66
C LEU A 172 -3.01 -19.70 16.83
N VAL A 173 -2.82 -20.27 18.02
CA VAL A 173 -3.37 -19.70 19.26
C VAL A 173 -2.48 -18.52 19.67
N ARG A 174 -3.08 -17.34 19.83
CA ARG A 174 -2.40 -16.12 20.25
C ARG A 174 -2.84 -15.71 21.64
N SER A 175 -1.89 -15.27 22.44
CA SER A 175 -2.20 -14.69 23.74
C SER A 175 -2.89 -13.31 23.59
N ARG A 176 -3.64 -12.91 24.61
CA ARG A 176 -4.24 -11.58 24.68
C ARG A 176 -3.20 -10.45 24.50
N GLN A 177 -2.00 -10.63 25.04
CA GLN A 177 -0.93 -9.64 24.94
C GLN A 177 -0.41 -9.49 23.49
N GLU A 178 -0.27 -10.60 22.76
CA GLU A 178 0.12 -10.59 21.35
C GLU A 178 -0.94 -9.91 20.49
N LEU A 179 -2.21 -10.25 20.67
CA LEU A 179 -3.31 -9.63 19.97
C LEU A 179 -3.38 -8.12 20.22
N LEU A 180 -3.19 -7.70 21.48
CA LEU A 180 -3.13 -6.28 21.82
C LEU A 180 -1.96 -5.56 21.14
N ARG A 181 -0.78 -6.15 21.08
CA ARG A 181 0.37 -5.56 20.36
C ARG A 181 0.14 -5.44 18.86
N MET A 182 -0.57 -6.38 18.28
CA MET A 182 -0.84 -6.40 16.83
C MET A 182 -1.96 -5.43 16.42
N ALA A 183 -3.04 -5.38 17.18
CA ALA A 183 -4.20 -4.54 16.90
C ALA A 183 -4.11 -3.15 17.56
N TRP A 184 -3.32 -3.01 18.63
CA TRP A 184 -3.07 -1.78 19.38
C TRP A 184 -1.56 -1.65 19.64
N PRO A 185 -0.74 -1.29 18.63
CA PRO A 185 0.65 -0.98 18.90
C PRO A 185 0.72 0.11 19.96
N PRO A 186 1.66 0.02 20.92
CA PRO A 186 1.76 0.99 21.99
C PRO A 186 1.91 2.38 21.40
N PHE A 187 1.01 3.26 21.76
CA PHE A 187 1.10 4.69 21.46
C PHE A 187 2.42 5.19 22.04
N SER A 188 3.40 5.51 21.21
CA SER A 188 4.57 6.28 21.62
C SER A 188 4.15 7.74 21.81
N GLY A 189 3.24 7.95 22.75
CA GLY A 189 2.93 9.25 23.30
C GLY A 189 4.08 9.66 24.19
N GLY A 190 4.89 10.62 23.73
CA GLY A 190 5.91 11.25 24.55
C GLY A 190 5.31 11.83 25.84
N PRO A 191 6.12 12.05 26.87
CA PRO A 191 5.67 12.53 28.16
C PRO A 191 4.96 13.88 28.02
N ARG A 192 3.75 13.95 28.54
CA ARG A 192 3.09 15.24 28.78
C ARG A 192 3.86 15.92 29.90
N SER A 193 4.59 16.96 29.56
CA SER A 193 5.08 17.95 30.51
C SER A 193 3.98 18.92 30.86
#